data_d49565768f2357a386b526321f703734
#
_entry.id   d49565768f2357a386b526321f703734
#
_cell.length_a   1.000
_cell.length_b   1.000
_cell.length_c   1.000
_cell.angle_alpha   90.00
_cell.angle_beta   90.00
_cell.angle_gamma   90.00
#
_symmetry.space_group_name_H-M   'P 1'
#
loop_
_entity.id
_entity.type
_entity.pdbx_description
1 polymer ?
#
loop_
_entity_poly.entity_id
_entity_poly.type
_entity_poly.pdbx_seq_one_letter_code
_entity_poly.pdbx_strand_id
1 'polypeptide(L)'
;ALSSAASDVYKRQLQGCSFLGSFLAYQYTIDMNYSPYINFSENDFVKAGIGAIRGIKKCFLCYGNKCEDAIWYVKEHFNDLQKRYGYTSFHPLLGHEPTLIDLQNCFCETDKYLRAKMPELRIGNVRIKQKYMPHTDPIQFFFPPKWNIVEMYKYKPIVVPTLFDL
;
A
#
# COMPACT_ATOMS: atom_id res chain seq x y z
N ALA A 1 7.49 -21.27 -7.15
CA ALA A 1 6.23 -21.98 -6.87
C ALA A 1 6.06 -22.32 -5.37
N LEU A 2 7.14 -22.66 -4.65
CA LEU A 2 7.08 -22.97 -3.21
C LEU A 2 6.90 -21.72 -2.33
N SER A 3 7.39 -20.57 -2.77
CA SER A 3 7.29 -19.30 -2.02
C SER A 3 5.85 -18.76 -1.98
N SER A 4 5.15 -18.72 -3.11
CA SER A 4 3.76 -18.27 -3.15
C SER A 4 2.81 -19.19 -2.38
N ALA A 5 3.06 -20.51 -2.41
CA ALA A 5 2.30 -21.47 -1.62
C ALA A 5 2.47 -21.26 -0.12
N ALA A 6 3.68 -20.90 0.34
CA ALA A 6 3.94 -20.69 1.75
C ALA A 6 3.23 -19.47 2.31
N SER A 7 3.27 -18.33 1.62
CA SER A 7 2.57 -17.10 2.05
C SER A 7 1.05 -17.30 2.11
N ASP A 8 0.45 -18.04 1.16
CA ASP A 8 -0.98 -18.37 1.18
C ASP A 8 -1.33 -19.34 2.32
N VAL A 9 -0.43 -20.27 2.67
CA VAL A 9 -0.61 -21.17 3.82
C VAL A 9 -0.68 -20.38 5.12
N TYR A 10 0.25 -19.45 5.39
CA TYR A 10 0.21 -18.61 6.59
C TYR A 10 -1.06 -17.76 6.66
N LYS A 11 -1.46 -17.16 5.55
CA LYS A 11 -2.72 -16.43 5.49
C LYS A 11 -3.92 -17.31 5.83
N ARG A 12 -3.98 -18.53 5.32
CA ARG A 12 -5.08 -19.48 5.61
C ARG A 12 -5.08 -19.91 7.07
N GLN A 13 -3.91 -20.14 7.66
CA GLN A 13 -3.78 -20.47 9.07
C GLN A 13 -4.30 -19.32 9.95
N LEU A 14 -3.92 -18.08 9.65
CA LEU A 14 -4.41 -16.90 10.35
C LEU A 14 -5.93 -16.72 10.18
N GLN A 15 -6.50 -17.06 9.04
CA GLN A 15 -7.96 -17.03 8.83
C GLN A 15 -8.72 -18.05 9.68
N GLY A 16 -8.06 -19.10 10.17
CA GLY A 16 -8.61 -20.03 11.15
C GLY A 16 -8.75 -19.44 12.55
N CYS A 17 -8.12 -18.31 12.83
CA CYS A 17 -8.26 -17.62 14.11
C CYS A 17 -9.55 -16.81 14.16
N SER A 18 -10.22 -16.80 15.32
CA SER A 18 -11.43 -16.01 15.53
C SER A 18 -11.18 -14.52 15.25
N PHE A 19 -12.13 -13.85 14.64
CA PHE A 19 -12.12 -12.42 14.31
C PHE A 19 -11.11 -11.98 13.23
N LEU A 20 -10.37 -12.89 12.60
CA LEU A 20 -9.47 -12.57 11.48
C LEU A 20 -10.14 -12.85 10.14
N GLY A 21 -10.67 -11.80 9.52
CA GLY A 21 -11.12 -11.86 8.13
C GLY A 21 -9.94 -11.90 7.14
N SER A 22 -10.22 -12.22 5.88
CA SER A 22 -9.20 -12.43 4.84
C SER A 22 -8.25 -11.24 4.64
N PHE A 23 -8.73 -10.01 4.85
CA PHE A 23 -7.89 -8.81 4.72
C PHE A 23 -6.96 -8.64 5.92
N LEU A 24 -7.44 -8.82 7.15
CA LEU A 24 -6.58 -8.75 8.34
C LEU A 24 -5.55 -9.88 8.36
N ALA A 25 -5.94 -11.08 7.97
CA ALA A 25 -5.00 -12.18 7.82
C ALA A 25 -3.90 -11.86 6.79
N TYR A 26 -4.26 -11.20 5.68
CA TYR A 26 -3.30 -10.71 4.69
C TYR A 26 -2.34 -9.67 5.30
N GLN A 27 -2.85 -8.67 6.01
CA GLN A 27 -2.02 -7.65 6.66
C GLN A 27 -1.02 -8.28 7.64
N TYR A 28 -1.48 -9.16 8.51
CA TYR A 28 -0.59 -9.86 9.45
C TYR A 28 0.44 -10.75 8.75
N THR A 29 0.10 -11.38 7.64
CA THR A 29 1.07 -12.15 6.85
C THR A 29 2.18 -11.23 6.32
N ILE A 30 1.84 -10.03 5.86
CA ILE A 30 2.82 -9.03 5.41
C ILE A 30 3.68 -8.56 6.58
N ASP A 31 3.08 -8.24 7.73
CA ASP A 31 3.82 -7.80 8.91
C ASP A 31 4.80 -8.88 9.41
N MET A 32 4.37 -10.14 9.43
CA MET A 32 5.24 -11.27 9.76
C MET A 32 6.39 -11.43 8.75
N ASN A 33 6.11 -11.17 7.46
CA ASN A 33 7.12 -11.23 6.40
C ASN A 33 8.17 -10.12 6.50
N TYR A 34 7.94 -9.07 7.27
CA TYR A 34 8.94 -8.03 7.56
C TYR A 34 9.97 -8.49 8.60
N SER A 35 9.73 -9.60 9.28
CA SER A 35 10.69 -10.17 10.22
C SER A 35 11.88 -10.80 9.47
N PRO A 36 13.06 -10.92 10.12
CA PRO A 36 14.22 -11.58 9.51
C PRO A 36 14.06 -13.11 9.37
N TYR A 37 13.02 -13.68 9.98
CA TYR A 37 12.80 -15.14 10.03
C TYR A 37 11.92 -15.66 8.88
N ILE A 38 11.17 -14.78 8.23
CA ILE A 38 10.25 -15.12 7.15
C ILE A 38 10.65 -14.32 5.92
N ASN A 39 10.79 -15.00 4.78
CA ASN A 39 11.24 -14.37 3.55
C ASN A 39 10.41 -14.85 2.36
N PHE A 40 9.19 -14.34 2.24
CA PHE A 40 8.40 -14.46 1.02
C PHE A 40 8.65 -13.26 0.11
N SER A 41 8.35 -13.39 -1.16
CA SER A 41 8.22 -12.23 -2.02
C SER A 41 7.02 -11.38 -1.57
N GLU A 42 7.21 -10.08 -1.46
CA GLU A 42 6.13 -9.13 -1.16
C GLU A 42 5.18 -8.95 -2.36
N ASN A 43 5.55 -9.55 -3.50
CA ASN A 43 4.78 -9.52 -4.73
C ASN A 43 4.19 -10.91 -5.09
N ASP A 44 4.03 -11.83 -4.13
CA ASP A 44 3.45 -13.15 -4.40
C ASP A 44 1.93 -13.12 -4.54
N PHE A 45 1.27 -12.31 -3.71
CA PHE A 45 -0.19 -12.16 -3.75
C PHE A 45 -0.62 -10.83 -3.12
N VAL A 46 -1.85 -10.43 -3.42
CA VAL A 46 -2.46 -9.24 -2.81
C VAL A 46 -3.92 -9.50 -2.48
N LYS A 47 -4.42 -8.85 -1.44
CA LYS A 47 -5.82 -8.82 -1.07
C LYS A 47 -6.29 -7.38 -0.95
N ALA A 48 -7.25 -7.00 -1.79
CA ALA A 48 -7.84 -5.67 -1.73
C ALA A 48 -8.74 -5.53 -0.50
N GLY A 49 -8.43 -4.56 0.36
CA GLY A 49 -9.31 -4.13 1.44
C GLY A 49 -10.48 -3.28 0.92
N ILE A 50 -11.48 -3.06 1.75
CA ILE A 50 -12.70 -2.30 1.37
C ILE A 50 -12.36 -0.90 0.85
N GLY A 51 -11.36 -0.22 1.44
CA GLY A 51 -10.89 1.08 0.98
C GLY A 51 -10.27 1.01 -0.41
N ALA A 52 -9.39 0.04 -0.64
CA ALA A 52 -8.75 -0.17 -1.94
C ALA A 52 -9.79 -0.52 -3.02
N ILE A 53 -10.75 -1.39 -2.73
CA ILE A 53 -11.86 -1.73 -3.64
C ILE A 53 -12.60 -0.46 -4.09
N ARG A 54 -12.90 0.44 -3.16
CA ARG A 54 -13.57 1.72 -3.47
C ARG A 54 -12.68 2.65 -4.29
N GLY A 55 -11.39 2.72 -3.97
CA GLY A 55 -10.41 3.51 -4.72
C GLY A 55 -10.28 3.02 -6.16
N ILE A 56 -10.11 1.70 -6.34
CA ILE A 56 -10.00 1.08 -7.65
C ILE A 56 -11.24 1.37 -8.51
N LYS A 57 -12.43 1.21 -7.94
CA LYS A 57 -13.70 1.49 -8.64
C LYS A 57 -13.88 2.95 -9.05
N LYS A 58 -13.15 3.87 -8.43
CA LYS A 58 -13.13 5.29 -8.81
C LYS A 58 -12.07 5.60 -9.86
N CYS A 59 -10.97 4.85 -9.87
CA CYS A 59 -9.86 5.07 -10.78
C CYS A 59 -9.98 4.34 -12.12
N PHE A 60 -10.70 3.22 -12.16
CA PHE A 60 -10.79 2.35 -13.33
C PHE A 60 -12.23 2.14 -13.79
N LEU A 61 -12.47 2.32 -15.08
CA LEU A 61 -13.73 1.94 -15.71
C LEU A 61 -13.85 0.41 -15.85
N CYS A 62 -12.72 -0.26 -16.07
CA CYS A 62 -12.62 -1.71 -16.11
C CYS A 62 -11.39 -2.12 -15.28
N TYR A 63 -11.55 -3.04 -14.36
CA TYR A 63 -10.51 -3.47 -13.42
C TYR A 63 -10.29 -5.00 -13.41
N GLY A 64 -10.70 -5.69 -14.47
CA GLY A 64 -10.56 -7.14 -14.59
C GLY A 64 -11.70 -7.91 -13.92
N ASN A 65 -11.46 -9.15 -13.57
CA ASN A 65 -12.46 -10.03 -12.92
C ASN A 65 -12.62 -9.71 -11.43
N LYS A 66 -11.57 -9.22 -10.80
CA LYS A 66 -11.51 -8.84 -9.38
C LYS A 66 -10.66 -7.58 -9.20
N CYS A 67 -10.87 -6.85 -8.10
CA CYS A 67 -10.15 -5.60 -7.85
C CYS A 67 -8.63 -5.80 -7.73
N GLU A 68 -8.19 -6.96 -7.29
CA GLU A 68 -6.77 -7.32 -7.23
C GLU A 68 -6.10 -7.28 -8.60
N ASP A 69 -6.83 -7.53 -9.69
CA ASP A 69 -6.28 -7.50 -11.06
C ASP A 69 -5.82 -6.07 -11.44
N ALA A 70 -6.51 -5.04 -10.95
CA ALA A 70 -6.07 -3.65 -11.14
C ALA A 70 -4.78 -3.35 -10.39
N ILE A 71 -4.58 -3.91 -9.19
CA ILE A 71 -3.34 -3.72 -8.42
C ILE A 71 -2.16 -4.37 -9.16
N TRP A 72 -2.35 -5.59 -9.69
CA TRP A 72 -1.37 -6.28 -10.52
C TRP A 72 -1.06 -5.48 -11.78
N TYR A 73 -2.07 -5.02 -12.49
CA TYR A 73 -1.91 -4.20 -13.68
C TYR A 73 -1.04 -2.96 -13.40
N VAL A 74 -1.32 -2.24 -12.31
CA VAL A 74 -0.51 -1.07 -11.95
C VAL A 74 0.91 -1.48 -11.57
N LYS A 75 1.12 -2.60 -10.88
CA LYS A 75 2.46 -3.10 -10.56
C LYS A 75 3.27 -3.40 -11.82
N GLU A 76 2.69 -4.11 -12.76
CA GLU A 76 3.34 -4.53 -14.00
C GLU A 76 3.66 -3.35 -14.94
N HIS A 77 2.78 -2.34 -14.94
CA HIS A 77 2.90 -1.17 -15.83
C HIS A 77 3.33 0.10 -15.11
N PHE A 78 3.89 0.00 -13.90
CA PHE A 78 4.14 1.13 -13.02
C PHE A 78 4.93 2.26 -13.70
N ASN A 79 6.05 1.93 -14.33
CA ASN A 79 6.92 2.89 -15.01
C ASN A 79 6.25 3.51 -16.25
N ASP A 80 5.47 2.74 -17.00
CA ASP A 80 4.78 3.25 -18.19
C ASP A 80 3.63 4.17 -17.81
N LEU A 81 2.91 3.85 -16.73
CA LEU A 81 1.88 4.71 -16.17
C LEU A 81 2.46 6.03 -15.66
N GLN A 82 3.60 6.00 -14.98
CA GLN A 82 4.29 7.23 -14.56
C GLN A 82 4.63 8.13 -15.73
N LYS A 83 5.24 7.57 -16.79
CA LYS A 83 5.56 8.31 -18.02
C LYS A 83 4.31 8.88 -18.67
N ARG A 84 3.26 8.05 -18.80
CA ARG A 84 1.99 8.44 -19.42
C ARG A 84 1.31 9.60 -18.70
N TYR A 85 1.37 9.63 -17.38
CA TYR A 85 0.76 10.69 -16.57
C TYR A 85 1.73 11.82 -16.17
N GLY A 86 2.94 11.83 -16.72
CA GLY A 86 3.91 12.90 -16.52
C GLY A 86 4.63 12.88 -15.17
N TYR A 87 4.55 11.78 -14.40
CA TYR A 87 5.24 11.62 -13.12
C TYR A 87 6.67 11.10 -13.30
N THR A 88 7.46 11.77 -14.11
CA THR A 88 8.84 11.35 -14.42
C THR A 88 9.83 11.58 -13.28
N SER A 89 9.44 12.36 -12.28
CA SER A 89 10.27 12.66 -11.10
C SER A 89 9.99 11.75 -9.90
N PHE A 90 9.17 10.73 -10.05
CA PHE A 90 8.96 9.78 -8.96
C PHE A 90 10.23 8.98 -8.68
N HIS A 91 10.67 9.02 -7.45
CA HIS A 91 11.79 8.23 -6.96
C HIS A 91 11.26 7.20 -5.96
N PRO A 92 11.53 5.91 -6.17
CA PRO A 92 11.23 4.90 -5.18
C PRO A 92 11.85 5.24 -3.84
N LEU A 93 11.15 4.96 -2.74
CA LEU A 93 11.66 5.24 -1.40
C LEU A 93 12.97 4.49 -1.20
N LEU A 94 14.09 5.22 -1.25
CA LEU A 94 15.46 4.71 -1.08
C LEU A 94 15.79 3.52 -2.01
N GLY A 95 15.27 3.55 -3.23
CA GLY A 95 15.46 2.49 -4.21
C GLY A 95 14.54 1.28 -4.03
N HIS A 96 13.69 1.27 -2.98
CA HIS A 96 12.68 0.22 -2.80
C HIS A 96 11.46 0.52 -3.68
N GLU A 97 11.27 -0.30 -4.70
CA GLU A 97 10.11 -0.17 -5.58
C GLU A 97 8.81 -0.52 -4.85
N PRO A 98 7.69 0.18 -5.18
CA PRO A 98 6.40 -0.14 -4.59
C PRO A 98 6.02 -1.60 -4.79
N THR A 99 5.65 -2.26 -3.71
CA THR A 99 5.16 -3.63 -3.71
C THR A 99 3.64 -3.67 -3.87
N LEU A 100 3.06 -4.86 -3.99
CA LEU A 100 1.61 -5.02 -4.12
C LEU A 100 0.84 -4.45 -2.93
N ILE A 101 1.40 -4.55 -1.70
CA ILE A 101 0.76 -3.97 -0.51
C ILE A 101 0.80 -2.45 -0.53
N ASP A 102 1.90 -1.85 -1.01
CA ASP A 102 2.01 -0.41 -1.15
C ASP A 102 0.96 0.13 -2.12
N LEU A 103 0.83 -0.49 -3.28
CA LEU A 103 -0.19 -0.13 -4.28
C LEU A 103 -1.61 -0.32 -3.74
N GLN A 104 -1.86 -1.40 -3.00
CA GLN A 104 -3.14 -1.62 -2.32
C GLN A 104 -3.44 -0.47 -1.35
N ASN A 105 -2.45 -0.07 -0.56
CA ASN A 105 -2.58 1.03 0.38
C ASN A 105 -2.78 2.37 -0.33
N CYS A 106 -2.08 2.62 -1.43
CA CYS A 106 -2.30 3.80 -2.27
C CYS A 106 -3.75 3.92 -2.75
N PHE A 107 -4.37 2.84 -3.21
CA PHE A 107 -5.79 2.87 -3.58
C PHE A 107 -6.71 3.13 -2.38
N CYS A 108 -6.37 2.61 -1.20
CA CYS A 108 -7.12 2.89 0.02
C CYS A 108 -7.05 4.38 0.41
N GLU A 109 -5.87 4.98 0.33
CA GLU A 109 -5.68 6.40 0.61
C GLU A 109 -6.31 7.28 -0.50
N THR A 110 -6.25 6.85 -1.75
CA THR A 110 -6.94 7.51 -2.86
C THR A 110 -8.46 7.58 -2.61
N ASP A 111 -9.08 6.50 -2.12
CA ASP A 111 -10.49 6.55 -1.72
C ASP A 111 -10.75 7.61 -0.64
N LYS A 112 -9.90 7.69 0.37
CA LYS A 112 -10.03 8.66 1.46
C LYS A 112 -9.88 10.09 0.93
N TYR A 113 -8.87 10.34 0.11
CA TYR A 113 -8.63 11.64 -0.51
C TYR A 113 -9.82 12.08 -1.38
N LEU A 114 -10.27 11.21 -2.28
CA LEU A 114 -11.38 11.53 -3.18
C LEU A 114 -12.69 11.76 -2.42
N ARG A 115 -12.95 11.02 -1.35
CA ARG A 115 -14.14 11.26 -0.50
C ARG A 115 -14.10 12.62 0.19
N ALA A 116 -12.92 13.13 0.50
CA ALA A 116 -12.76 14.44 1.11
C ALA A 116 -12.85 15.58 0.07
N LYS A 117 -12.13 15.41 -1.04
CA LYS A 117 -11.98 16.45 -2.08
C LYS A 117 -13.16 16.51 -3.02
N MET A 118 -13.77 15.39 -3.34
CA MET A 118 -14.89 15.22 -4.29
C MET A 118 -16.04 14.46 -3.61
N PRO A 119 -16.88 15.16 -2.82
CA PRO A 119 -17.95 14.51 -2.06
C PRO A 119 -18.94 13.71 -2.90
N GLU A 120 -19.14 14.08 -4.16
CA GLU A 120 -19.98 13.40 -5.14
C GLU A 120 -19.49 11.98 -5.48
N LEU A 121 -18.20 11.69 -5.27
CA LEU A 121 -17.63 10.36 -5.48
C LEU A 121 -17.72 9.45 -4.24
N ARG A 122 -18.48 9.83 -3.22
CA ARG A 122 -18.65 9.02 -2.02
C ARG A 122 -19.46 7.75 -2.32
N ILE A 123 -18.92 6.60 -1.92
CA ILE A 123 -19.57 5.30 -2.04
C ILE A 123 -19.76 4.75 -0.61
N GLY A 124 -20.98 4.87 -0.08
CA GLY A 124 -21.43 4.20 1.15
C GLY A 124 -20.83 4.67 2.48
N ASN A 125 -19.57 5.04 2.56
CA ASN A 125 -18.94 5.47 3.82
C ASN A 125 -18.63 6.97 3.79
N VAL A 126 -19.35 7.72 4.62
CA VAL A 126 -19.20 9.19 4.70
C VAL A 126 -18.16 9.60 5.74
N ARG A 127 -17.87 8.74 6.73
CA ARG A 127 -17.00 9.10 7.84
C ARG A 127 -15.52 9.05 7.45
N ILE A 128 -14.86 10.19 7.55
CA ILE A 128 -13.40 10.31 7.51
C ILE A 128 -12.94 10.42 8.97
N LYS A 129 -12.00 9.58 9.38
CA LYS A 129 -11.35 9.73 10.69
C LYS A 129 -10.46 10.97 10.62
N GLN A 130 -10.87 12.03 11.31
CA GLN A 130 -10.17 13.33 11.30
C GLN A 130 -9.39 13.58 12.60
N LYS A 131 -8.93 12.57 13.29
CA LYS A 131 -8.06 12.77 14.45
C LYS A 131 -6.60 12.75 13.99
N TYR A 132 -6.19 13.84 13.35
CA TYR A 132 -4.77 14.14 13.18
C TYR A 132 -4.32 14.99 14.36
N MET A 133 -3.34 14.51 15.10
CA MET A 133 -2.60 15.31 16.08
C MET A 133 -1.23 15.58 15.45
N PRO A 134 -0.93 16.84 15.11
CA PRO A 134 0.39 17.19 14.60
C PRO A 134 1.45 16.88 15.65
N HIS A 135 2.49 16.18 15.25
CA HIS A 135 3.69 15.96 16.03
C HIS A 135 4.80 16.86 15.50
N THR A 136 5.51 17.52 16.41
CA THR A 136 6.65 18.37 16.07
C THR A 136 7.97 17.60 15.99
N ASP A 137 7.97 16.37 16.49
CA ASP A 137 9.18 15.55 16.50
C ASP A 137 9.48 15.02 15.11
N PRO A 138 10.77 14.90 14.73
CA PRO A 138 11.18 14.31 13.47
C PRO A 138 10.63 12.88 13.34
N ILE A 139 10.15 12.53 12.15
CA ILE A 139 9.69 11.17 11.88
C ILE A 139 10.90 10.23 11.96
N GLN A 140 10.83 9.26 12.87
CA GLN A 140 11.80 8.17 12.91
C GLN A 140 11.33 7.08 11.96
N PHE A 141 12.10 6.86 10.89
CA PHE A 141 11.78 5.81 9.94
C PHE A 141 12.27 4.46 10.46
N PHE A 142 11.43 3.47 10.34
CA PHE A 142 11.76 2.07 10.56
C PHE A 142 11.43 1.29 9.29
N PHE A 143 12.40 0.52 8.80
CA PHE A 143 12.23 -0.29 7.61
C PHE A 143 12.50 -1.75 7.92
N PRO A 144 11.83 -2.66 7.21
CA PRO A 144 12.10 -4.09 7.36
C PRO A 144 13.60 -4.38 7.14
N PRO A 145 14.26 -5.13 8.02
CA PRO A 145 15.69 -5.44 7.88
C PRO A 145 16.06 -6.02 6.53
N LYS A 146 15.19 -6.83 5.93
CA LYS A 146 15.41 -7.46 4.63
C LYS A 146 15.49 -6.48 3.45
N TRP A 147 15.05 -5.23 3.61
CA TRP A 147 15.18 -4.21 2.57
C TRP A 147 16.57 -3.61 2.49
N ASN A 148 17.46 -3.89 3.46
CA ASN A 148 18.83 -3.38 3.53
C ASN A 148 18.98 -1.86 3.36
N ILE A 149 17.98 -1.11 3.82
CA ILE A 149 17.91 0.35 3.63
C ILE A 149 18.63 1.08 4.77
N VAL A 150 18.92 0.44 5.89
CA VAL A 150 19.38 1.05 7.16
C VAL A 150 20.65 1.88 7.02
N GLU A 151 21.55 1.53 6.12
CA GLU A 151 22.80 2.29 5.95
C GLU A 151 22.65 3.57 5.12
N MET A 152 21.56 3.70 4.35
CA MET A 152 21.32 4.88 3.51
C MET A 152 20.74 6.06 4.31
N TYR A 153 20.34 5.83 5.57
CA TYR A 153 19.67 6.81 6.44
C TYR A 153 20.58 7.61 7.37
N LYS A 154 21.83 7.80 7.06
CA LYS A 154 22.61 8.84 7.73
C LYS A 154 22.21 10.21 7.14
N TYR A 155 21.18 10.73 7.68
CA TYR A 155 20.22 11.70 7.19
C TYR A 155 20.70 13.11 6.83
N LYS A 156 20.09 13.62 5.74
CA LYS A 156 19.59 15.01 5.69
C LYS A 156 18.05 14.96 5.81
N PRO A 157 17.40 15.75 6.68
CA PRO A 157 15.93 15.77 6.77
C PRO A 157 15.37 16.17 5.40
N ILE A 158 14.49 15.34 4.85
CA ILE A 158 13.69 15.74 3.69
C ILE A 158 12.65 16.71 4.23
N VAL A 159 12.81 17.98 3.91
CA VAL A 159 11.74 18.96 4.09
C VAL A 159 10.69 18.60 3.05
N VAL A 160 9.65 17.89 3.47
CA VAL A 160 8.48 17.67 2.62
C VAL A 160 7.72 18.99 2.61
N PRO A 161 7.59 19.68 1.46
CA PRO A 161 6.76 20.87 1.39
C PRO A 161 5.34 20.49 1.84
N THR A 162 4.80 21.22 2.76
CA THR A 162 3.41 21.03 3.15
C THR A 162 2.50 21.56 2.04
N LEU A 163 1.27 21.06 1.97
CA LEU A 163 0.24 21.54 1.02
C LEU A 163 -0.04 23.05 1.14
N PHE A 164 0.55 23.72 2.13
CA PHE A 164 0.42 25.14 2.41
C PHE A 164 1.62 25.97 1.93
N ASP A 165 2.64 25.31 1.38
CA ASP A 165 3.85 25.95 0.85
C ASP A 165 3.77 26.17 -0.68
N LEU A 166 2.59 25.95 -1.27
CA LEU A 166 2.27 26.15 -2.69
C LEU A 166 1.35 27.35 -2.89
#